data_9316790b1be2614168f2d266d669245a
#
_entry.id   9316790b1be2614168f2d266d669245a
#
_cell.length_a   1.000
_cell.length_b   1.000
_cell.length_c   1.000
_cell.angle_alpha   90.00
_cell.angle_beta   90.00
_cell.angle_gamma   90.00
#
_symmetry.space_group_name_H-M   'P 1'
#
loop_
_entity.id
_entity.type
_entity.pdbx_description
1 polymer ?
#
loop_
_entity_poly.entity_id
_entity_poly.type
_entity_poly.pdbx_seq_one_letter_code
_entity_poly.pdbx_strand_id
1 'polypeptide(L)'
;MRSTQNLAQITLNEYLVPGDLAIDATIRHGDITRFLASRVGDTGKVLAFSDVKAEIDDVATSLFLSGLHNRVELISKDFSAITNYLEPTTPVAAALFQVDEAMDATTLTNTVKMLLMVLKTNGLVLLLSDNPANLVAAQEYVAQLPTDSYN
;
A
#
# COMPACT_ATOMS: atom_id res chain seq x y z
N MET A 1 -13.28 9.34 -18.05
CA MET A 1 -12.25 9.63 -17.05
C MET A 1 -11.85 8.35 -16.32
N ARG A 2 -10.59 8.13 -16.12
CA ARG A 2 -10.12 6.94 -15.40
C ARG A 2 -10.33 7.12 -13.91
N SER A 3 -10.67 6.02 -13.20
CA SER A 3 -10.77 6.05 -11.75
C SER A 3 -9.40 6.24 -11.11
N THR A 4 -9.38 6.68 -9.86
CA THR A 4 -8.16 6.83 -9.08
C THR A 4 -7.42 5.49 -8.97
N GLN A 5 -8.16 4.38 -8.79
CA GLN A 5 -7.56 3.05 -8.74
C GLN A 5 -6.90 2.65 -10.06
N ASN A 6 -7.52 2.99 -11.20
CA ASN A 6 -6.92 2.70 -12.51
C ASN A 6 -5.60 3.44 -12.70
N LEU A 7 -5.54 4.71 -12.30
CA LEU A 7 -4.31 5.48 -12.38
C LEU A 7 -3.23 4.89 -11.47
N ALA A 8 -3.60 4.46 -10.26
CA ALA A 8 -2.68 3.81 -9.35
C ALA A 8 -2.12 2.52 -9.93
N GLN A 9 -2.96 1.69 -10.56
CA GLN A 9 -2.52 0.44 -11.16
C GLN A 9 -1.54 0.70 -12.31
N ILE A 10 -1.81 1.69 -13.15
CA ILE A 10 -0.91 2.07 -14.24
C ILE A 10 0.45 2.51 -13.68
N THR A 11 0.46 3.33 -12.65
CA THR A 11 1.69 3.80 -12.02
C THR A 11 2.46 2.64 -11.40
N LEU A 12 1.79 1.82 -10.58
CA LEU A 12 2.42 0.68 -9.91
C LEU A 12 2.99 -0.34 -10.88
N ASN A 13 2.38 -0.48 -12.06
CA ASN A 13 2.85 -1.41 -13.08
C ASN A 13 4.28 -1.08 -13.54
N GLU A 14 4.70 0.16 -13.43
CA GLU A 14 6.04 0.59 -13.80
C GLU A 14 7.07 0.36 -12.70
N TYR A 15 6.62 0.25 -11.44
CA TYR A 15 7.50 0.22 -10.27
C TYR A 15 7.64 -1.15 -9.63
N LEU A 16 6.64 -2.02 -9.77
CA LEU A 16 6.68 -3.34 -9.15
C LEU A 16 7.23 -4.40 -10.08
N VAL A 17 8.15 -5.18 -9.56
CA VAL A 17 8.72 -6.33 -10.28
C VAL A 17 8.61 -7.59 -9.43
N PRO A 18 8.67 -8.79 -10.04
CA PRO A 18 8.62 -10.04 -9.26
C PRO A 18 9.71 -10.08 -8.18
N GLY A 19 9.33 -10.51 -6.99
CA GLY A 19 10.23 -10.57 -5.83
C GLY A 19 10.07 -9.39 -4.88
N ASP A 20 9.33 -8.35 -5.26
CA ASP A 20 9.16 -7.15 -4.44
C ASP A 20 8.24 -7.39 -3.24
N LEU A 21 8.42 -6.56 -2.22
CA LEU A 21 7.48 -6.42 -1.10
C LEU A 21 6.62 -5.19 -1.35
N ALA A 22 5.31 -5.39 -1.35
CA ALA A 22 4.35 -4.30 -1.47
C ALA A 22 3.42 -4.28 -0.26
N ILE A 23 2.90 -3.10 0.07
CA ILE A 23 1.97 -2.93 1.19
C ILE A 23 0.68 -2.33 0.68
N ASP A 24 -0.43 -3.00 0.98
CA ASP A 24 -1.78 -2.47 0.81
C ASP A 24 -2.26 -2.03 2.20
N ALA A 25 -2.18 -0.74 2.47
CA ALA A 25 -2.49 -0.21 3.79
C ALA A 25 -3.98 -0.22 4.10
N THR A 26 -4.81 -0.31 3.08
CA THR A 26 -6.27 -0.16 3.20
C THR A 26 -6.95 -1.10 2.20
N ILE A 27 -7.25 -2.32 2.59
CA ILE A 27 -7.84 -3.33 1.69
C ILE A 27 -9.15 -2.73 1.22
N ARG A 28 -10.14 -2.49 1.37
CA ARG A 28 -11.41 -2.10 0.78
C ARG A 28 -12.04 -3.31 0.07
N HIS A 29 -12.16 -3.23 -1.26
CA HIS A 29 -12.81 -4.29 -2.05
C HIS A 29 -11.84 -5.37 -2.54
N GLY A 30 -10.55 -5.18 -2.29
CA GLY A 30 -9.54 -6.17 -2.65
C GLY A 30 -8.97 -6.04 -4.06
N ASP A 31 -9.43 -5.10 -4.87
CA ASP A 31 -8.93 -4.90 -6.23
C ASP A 31 -7.44 -4.56 -6.23
N ILE A 32 -7.03 -3.64 -5.37
CA ILE A 32 -5.62 -3.25 -5.25
C ILE A 32 -4.81 -4.41 -4.68
N THR A 33 -5.33 -5.11 -3.67
CA THR A 33 -4.65 -6.27 -3.08
C THR A 33 -4.34 -7.30 -4.15
N ARG A 34 -5.32 -7.65 -4.99
CA ARG A 34 -5.14 -8.62 -6.08
C ARG A 34 -4.14 -8.10 -7.11
N PHE A 35 -4.22 -6.82 -7.45
CA PHE A 35 -3.29 -6.22 -8.41
C PHE A 35 -1.85 -6.32 -7.91
N LEU A 36 -1.59 -5.90 -6.67
CA LEU A 36 -0.25 -5.98 -6.08
C LEU A 36 0.25 -7.42 -6.05
N ALA A 37 -0.61 -8.36 -5.65
CA ALA A 37 -0.24 -9.77 -5.60
C ALA A 37 0.12 -10.31 -6.98
N SER A 38 -0.56 -9.87 -8.03
CA SER A 38 -0.25 -10.30 -9.39
C SER A 38 1.12 -9.79 -9.85
N ARG A 39 1.54 -8.61 -9.37
CA ARG A 39 2.79 -7.97 -9.80
C ARG A 39 4.02 -8.47 -9.04
N VAL A 40 3.88 -8.83 -7.77
CA VAL A 40 5.03 -9.27 -6.98
C VAL A 40 5.48 -10.69 -7.30
N GLY A 41 4.68 -11.46 -7.99
CA GLY A 41 5.04 -12.82 -8.40
C GLY A 41 5.10 -13.81 -7.24
N ASP A 42 5.54 -15.03 -7.54
CA ASP A 42 5.60 -16.12 -6.54
C ASP A 42 6.68 -15.89 -5.48
N THR A 43 7.68 -15.09 -5.79
CA THR A 43 8.80 -14.82 -4.88
C THR A 43 8.61 -13.51 -4.11
N GLY A 44 7.59 -12.74 -4.46
CA GLY A 44 7.27 -11.49 -3.77
C GLY A 44 6.20 -11.68 -2.71
N LYS A 45 5.86 -10.59 -2.04
CA LYS A 45 4.88 -10.61 -0.95
C LYS A 45 4.11 -9.31 -0.87
N VAL A 46 2.85 -9.40 -0.50
CA VAL A 46 2.00 -8.26 -0.18
C VAL A 46 1.58 -8.37 1.27
N LEU A 47 1.76 -7.30 2.04
CA LEU A 47 1.16 -7.15 3.37
C LEU A 47 -0.10 -6.30 3.20
N ALA A 48 -1.24 -6.83 3.55
CA ALA A 48 -2.52 -6.16 3.35
C ALA A 48 -3.27 -6.01 4.66
N PHE A 49 -3.75 -4.80 4.94
CA PHE A 49 -4.27 -4.41 6.24
C PHE A 49 -5.74 -3.98 6.16
N SER A 50 -6.54 -4.48 7.07
CA SER A 50 -7.89 -3.99 7.33
C SER A 50 -8.32 -4.39 8.74
N ASP A 51 -9.03 -3.50 9.44
CA ASP A 51 -9.66 -3.82 10.72
C ASP A 51 -11.13 -4.22 10.55
N VAL A 52 -11.60 -4.36 9.31
CA VAL A 52 -12.96 -4.78 8.99
C VAL A 52 -12.95 -6.25 8.59
N LYS A 53 -13.57 -7.11 9.43
CA LYS A 53 -13.54 -8.56 9.22
C LYS A 53 -14.12 -8.95 7.86
N ALA A 54 -15.20 -8.31 7.42
CA ALA A 54 -15.81 -8.62 6.13
C ALA A 54 -14.87 -8.36 4.96
N GLU A 55 -14.07 -7.30 5.03
CA GLU A 55 -13.07 -7.01 3.99
C GLU A 55 -12.01 -8.10 3.95
N ILE A 56 -11.52 -8.53 5.10
CA ILE A 56 -10.52 -9.60 5.19
C ILE A 56 -11.08 -10.89 4.61
N ASP A 57 -12.30 -11.28 5.01
CA ASP A 57 -12.90 -12.53 4.56
C ASP A 57 -13.15 -12.54 3.05
N ASP A 58 -13.65 -11.42 2.52
CA ASP A 58 -13.96 -11.30 1.09
C ASP A 58 -12.68 -11.35 0.24
N VAL A 59 -11.64 -10.65 0.65
CA VAL A 59 -10.40 -10.65 -0.11
C VAL A 59 -9.68 -12.00 0.00
N ALA A 60 -9.76 -12.66 1.17
CA ALA A 60 -9.17 -13.99 1.33
C ALA A 60 -9.78 -14.98 0.34
N THR A 61 -11.11 -14.98 0.21
CA THR A 61 -11.81 -15.83 -0.75
C THR A 61 -11.40 -15.50 -2.19
N SER A 62 -11.34 -14.24 -2.53
CA SER A 62 -10.96 -13.78 -3.86
C SER A 62 -9.53 -14.19 -4.22
N LEU A 63 -8.60 -14.05 -3.28
CA LEU A 63 -7.20 -14.43 -3.49
C LEU A 63 -7.06 -15.93 -3.66
N PHE A 64 -7.80 -16.72 -2.89
CA PHE A 64 -7.79 -18.17 -3.01
C PHE A 64 -8.29 -18.60 -4.41
N LEU A 65 -9.42 -18.03 -4.84
CA LEU A 65 -10.00 -18.37 -6.13
C LEU A 65 -9.12 -17.95 -7.32
N SER A 66 -8.33 -16.91 -7.16
CA SER A 66 -7.42 -16.44 -8.23
C SER A 66 -6.00 -17.04 -8.12
N GLY A 67 -5.75 -17.89 -7.12
CA GLY A 67 -4.45 -18.51 -6.96
C GLY A 67 -3.36 -17.60 -6.42
N LEU A 68 -3.74 -16.48 -5.79
CA LEU A 68 -2.79 -15.48 -5.31
C LEU A 68 -2.59 -15.49 -3.79
N HIS A 69 -3.30 -16.37 -3.08
CA HIS A 69 -3.35 -16.35 -1.62
C HIS A 69 -1.97 -16.55 -0.96
N ASN A 70 -1.06 -17.28 -1.59
CA ASN A 70 0.27 -17.52 -1.02
C ASN A 70 1.20 -16.30 -1.09
N ARG A 71 0.81 -15.28 -1.87
CA ARG A 71 1.61 -14.07 -2.04
C ARG A 71 1.20 -12.96 -1.08
N VAL A 72 0.12 -13.13 -0.33
CA VAL A 72 -0.47 -12.08 0.49
C VAL A 72 -0.58 -12.54 1.93
N GLU A 73 -0.11 -11.71 2.85
CA GLU A 73 -0.37 -11.85 4.28
C GLU A 73 -1.46 -10.85 4.64
N LEU A 74 -2.64 -11.37 5.04
CA LEU A 74 -3.77 -10.55 5.45
C LEU A 74 -3.66 -10.26 6.95
N ILE A 75 -3.67 -8.99 7.31
CA ILE A 75 -3.47 -8.55 8.68
C ILE A 75 -4.73 -7.84 9.15
N SER A 76 -5.38 -8.40 10.19
CA SER A 76 -6.65 -7.88 10.72
C SER A 76 -6.40 -6.71 11.67
N LYS A 77 -5.71 -5.70 11.18
CA LYS A 77 -5.40 -4.45 11.88
C LYS A 77 -5.45 -3.31 10.88
N ASP A 78 -5.68 -2.09 11.36
CA ASP A 78 -5.67 -0.95 10.46
C ASP A 78 -4.25 -0.57 10.04
N PHE A 79 -4.15 0.44 9.19
CA PHE A 79 -2.87 0.85 8.60
C PHE A 79 -1.82 1.28 9.64
N SER A 80 -2.23 1.72 10.82
CA SER A 80 -1.28 2.14 11.85
C SER A 80 -0.39 1.00 12.34
N ALA A 81 -0.82 -0.24 12.16
CA ALA A 81 -0.02 -1.41 12.52
C ALA A 81 1.14 -1.67 11.55
N ILE A 82 1.17 -1.03 10.39
CA ILE A 82 2.23 -1.22 9.40
C ILE A 82 3.62 -1.09 10.02
N THR A 83 3.81 -0.11 10.91
CA THR A 83 5.12 0.14 11.53
C THR A 83 5.65 -1.06 12.30
N ASN A 84 4.79 -1.95 12.77
CA ASN A 84 5.20 -3.16 13.49
C ASN A 84 5.67 -4.28 12.56
N TYR A 85 5.48 -4.13 11.25
CA TYR A 85 5.80 -5.15 10.25
C TYR A 85 6.96 -4.75 9.35
N LEU A 86 7.53 -3.56 9.55
CA LEU A 86 8.63 -3.06 8.74
C LEU A 86 9.95 -3.62 9.24
N GLU A 87 10.76 -4.13 8.32
CA GLU A 87 12.08 -4.69 8.62
C GLU A 87 13.14 -3.98 7.78
N PRO A 88 14.23 -3.48 8.42
CA PRO A 88 15.27 -2.75 7.66
C PRO A 88 15.93 -3.59 6.56
N THR A 89 15.94 -4.92 6.75
CA THR A 89 16.57 -5.84 5.77
C THR A 89 15.64 -6.21 4.62
N THR A 90 14.37 -5.83 4.68
CA THR A 90 13.39 -6.15 3.65
C THR A 90 12.75 -4.85 3.17
N PRO A 91 13.37 -4.15 2.21
CA PRO A 91 12.84 -2.86 1.78
C PRO A 91 11.51 -2.99 1.06
N VAL A 92 10.67 -1.96 1.21
CA VAL A 92 9.35 -1.89 0.60
C VAL A 92 9.48 -1.27 -0.79
N ALA A 93 8.95 -1.95 -1.80
CA ALA A 93 8.96 -1.42 -3.17
C ALA A 93 7.82 -0.45 -3.42
N ALA A 94 6.64 -0.72 -2.86
CA ALA A 94 5.49 0.16 -3.01
C ALA A 94 4.56 0.00 -1.82
N ALA A 95 3.93 1.09 -1.42
CA ALA A 95 2.86 1.09 -0.42
C ALA A 95 1.73 1.98 -0.93
N LEU A 96 0.49 1.53 -0.73
CA LEU A 96 -0.68 2.24 -1.22
C LEU A 96 -1.70 2.43 -0.10
N PHE A 97 -2.16 3.66 0.04
CA PHE A 97 -3.19 4.05 1.00
C PHE A 97 -4.39 4.62 0.26
N GLN A 98 -5.56 4.08 0.51
CA GLN A 98 -6.81 4.70 0.08
C GLN A 98 -7.30 5.55 1.25
N VAL A 99 -7.06 6.85 1.16
CA VAL A 99 -7.26 7.78 2.27
C VAL A 99 -8.71 8.21 2.37
N ASP A 100 -9.27 8.17 3.57
CA ASP A 100 -10.62 8.65 3.84
C ASP A 100 -10.65 9.54 5.08
N GLU A 101 -11.83 10.11 5.38
CA GLU A 101 -12.00 11.06 6.48
C GLU A 101 -11.88 10.42 7.86
N ALA A 102 -12.05 9.10 7.95
CA ALA A 102 -11.94 8.38 9.22
C ALA A 102 -10.47 8.19 9.65
N MET A 103 -9.53 8.37 8.75
CA MET A 103 -8.11 8.19 9.04
C MET A 103 -7.56 9.43 9.73
N ASP A 104 -6.87 9.22 10.87
CA ASP A 104 -6.22 10.31 11.58
C ASP A 104 -5.01 10.82 10.77
N ALA A 105 -5.00 12.12 10.48
CA ALA A 105 -3.95 12.71 9.64
C ALA A 105 -2.56 12.58 10.25
N THR A 106 -2.45 12.72 11.57
CA THR A 106 -1.15 12.59 12.26
C THR A 106 -0.65 11.16 12.17
N THR A 107 -1.51 10.18 12.39
CA THR A 107 -1.17 8.76 12.30
C THR A 107 -0.76 8.41 10.88
N LEU A 108 -1.50 8.90 9.88
CA LEU A 108 -1.17 8.67 8.47
C LEU A 108 0.20 9.24 8.14
N THR A 109 0.46 10.47 8.53
CA THR A 109 1.75 11.13 8.28
C THR A 109 2.90 10.36 8.94
N ASN A 110 2.74 9.95 10.19
CA ASN A 110 3.77 9.18 10.89
C ASN A 110 4.03 7.83 10.24
N THR A 111 2.99 7.15 9.78
CA THR A 111 3.13 5.87 9.09
C THR A 111 3.89 6.04 7.77
N VAL A 112 3.57 7.08 7.01
CA VAL A 112 4.28 7.39 5.76
C VAL A 112 5.75 7.68 6.04
N LYS A 113 6.06 8.45 7.08
CA LYS A 113 7.45 8.72 7.49
C LYS A 113 8.24 7.43 7.74
N MET A 114 7.65 6.51 8.48
CA MET A 114 8.31 5.24 8.78
C MET A 114 8.53 4.41 7.52
N LEU A 115 7.55 4.39 6.62
CA LEU A 115 7.68 3.69 5.34
C LEU A 115 8.83 4.25 4.49
N LEU A 116 8.96 5.57 4.45
CA LEU A 116 10.01 6.21 3.66
C LEU A 116 11.41 5.82 4.14
N MET A 117 11.56 5.48 5.41
CA MET A 117 12.86 5.05 5.96
C MET A 117 13.27 3.65 5.51
N VAL A 118 12.32 2.82 5.08
CA VAL A 118 12.58 1.45 4.64
C VAL A 118 12.21 1.22 3.18
N LEU A 119 12.03 2.30 2.44
CA LEU A 119 11.63 2.23 1.05
C LEU A 119 12.81 1.77 0.19
N LYS A 120 12.52 0.86 -0.74
CA LYS A 120 13.51 0.42 -1.75
C LYS A 120 13.91 1.62 -2.61
N THR A 121 15.14 1.61 -3.15
CA THR A 121 15.55 2.60 -4.15
C THR A 121 14.54 2.62 -5.29
N ASN A 122 14.06 3.80 -5.65
CA ASN A 122 12.96 4.00 -6.61
C ASN A 122 11.62 3.43 -6.15
N GLY A 123 11.49 3.17 -4.85
CA GLY A 123 10.20 2.76 -4.28
C GLY A 123 9.18 3.89 -4.26
N LEU A 124 7.92 3.55 -4.04
CA LEU A 124 6.80 4.46 -4.20
C LEU A 124 5.81 4.32 -3.05
N VAL A 125 5.36 5.45 -2.53
CA VAL A 125 4.20 5.50 -1.63
C VAL A 125 3.10 6.28 -2.33
N LEU A 126 1.94 5.65 -2.53
CA LEU A 126 0.79 6.26 -3.17
C LEU A 126 -0.30 6.54 -2.15
N LEU A 127 -0.82 7.75 -2.19
CA LEU A 127 -1.97 8.17 -1.40
C LEU A 127 -3.10 8.49 -2.36
N LEU A 128 -4.20 7.76 -2.26
CA LEU A 128 -5.37 7.92 -3.12
C LEU A 128 -6.54 8.44 -2.32
N SER A 129 -7.23 9.43 -2.83
CA SER A 129 -8.46 9.92 -2.21
C SER A 129 -9.35 10.57 -3.25
N ASP A 130 -10.66 10.37 -3.12
CA ASP A 130 -11.65 11.11 -3.91
C ASP A 130 -11.90 12.50 -3.33
N ASN A 131 -11.40 12.78 -2.12
CA ASN A 131 -11.48 14.10 -1.49
C ASN A 131 -10.08 14.69 -1.34
N PRO A 132 -9.70 15.68 -2.15
CA PRO A 132 -8.35 16.26 -2.10
C PRO A 132 -7.94 16.79 -0.73
N ALA A 133 -8.90 17.22 0.10
CA ALA A 133 -8.58 17.72 1.44
C ALA A 133 -7.93 16.65 2.32
N ASN A 134 -8.21 15.36 2.09
CA ASN A 134 -7.61 14.28 2.85
C ASN A 134 -6.14 14.08 2.57
N LEU A 135 -5.64 14.61 1.45
CA LEU A 135 -4.25 14.42 1.01
C LEU A 135 -3.33 15.59 1.38
N VAL A 136 -3.88 16.75 1.77
CA VAL A 136 -3.09 17.97 1.88
C VAL A 136 -1.92 17.80 2.85
N ALA A 137 -2.16 17.31 4.07
CA ALA A 137 -1.10 17.16 5.06
C ALA A 137 -0.03 16.17 4.62
N ALA A 138 -0.43 15.03 4.06
CA ALA A 138 0.49 13.99 3.62
C ALA A 138 1.30 14.47 2.39
N GLN A 139 0.65 15.15 1.45
CA GLN A 139 1.32 15.69 0.27
C GLN A 139 2.35 16.74 0.65
N GLU A 140 2.01 17.64 1.57
CA GLU A 140 2.95 18.65 2.04
C GLU A 140 4.19 18.01 2.66
N TYR A 141 4.02 16.96 3.45
CA TYR A 141 5.16 16.26 4.03
C TYR A 141 6.05 15.64 2.95
N VAL A 142 5.46 14.91 2.01
CA VAL A 142 6.22 14.23 0.95
C VAL A 142 6.98 15.26 0.10
N ALA A 143 6.38 16.42 -0.19
CA ALA A 143 7.02 17.46 -0.98
C ALA A 143 8.25 18.08 -0.29
N GLN A 144 8.39 17.92 1.01
CA GLN A 144 9.55 18.42 1.77
C GLN A 144 10.73 17.47 1.76
N LEU A 145 10.55 16.25 1.24
CA LEU A 145 11.62 15.26 1.21
C LEU A 145 12.55 15.50 0.03
N PRO A 146 13.86 15.19 0.17
CA PRO A 146 14.78 15.32 -0.95
C PRO A 146 14.38 14.38 -2.10
N THR A 147 14.28 14.92 -3.30
CA THR A 147 13.83 14.15 -4.46
C THR A 147 14.79 13.03 -4.84
N ASP A 148 16.08 13.23 -4.64
CA ASP A 148 17.10 12.22 -4.94
C ASP A 148 17.04 11.02 -4.00
N SER A 149 16.34 11.12 -2.88
CA SER A 149 16.16 10.02 -1.94
C SER A 149 14.96 9.13 -2.26
N TYR A 150 14.06 9.56 -3.15
CA TYR A 150 12.73 8.94 -3.34
C TYR A 150 12.34 8.79 -4.81
N ASN A 151 13.27 8.86 -5.68
CA ASN A 151 13.00 8.69 -7.12
C ASN A 151 13.03 7.23 -7.53
#